data_7f26d8c636dac964529d799007375ddb
#
_entry.id   7f26d8c636dac964529d799007375ddb
#
_cell.length_a   1.000
_cell.length_b   1.000
_cell.length_c   1.000
_cell.angle_alpha   90.00
_cell.angle_beta   90.00
_cell.angle_gamma   90.00
#
_symmetry.space_group_name_H-M   'P 1'
#
loop_
_entity.id
_entity.type
_entity.pdbx_description
1 polymer ?
#
loop_
_entity_poly.entity_id
_entity_poly.type
_entity_poly.pdbx_seq_one_letter_code
_entity_poly.pdbx_strand_id
1 'polypeptide(L)'
;GNIRSALYPWAFARANKGVFILRIEDTDEERSSQAAVDVIIEGMQWLGLDHDEGPFYQMQRMDRYKEVVQQMLDQGLVYPCYMSSAELDALRERQMANKEKPRYDGTWRPEPGKTLPPVPAGVKPVLRFKNPQGGSVVWDDKVKGRIEISNDELDDLVIARPDGTPTYNFCVVVDDMDMGITHVIRGDDHVNNTPRQINILRALGQEPPVYAHLPT
;
A
#
# COMPACT_ATOMS: atom_id res chain seq x y z
N GLY A 1 3.34 -19.47 1.80
CA GLY A 1 3.47 -19.56 0.36
C GLY A 1 2.29 -18.96 -0.36
N ASN A 2 2.50 -18.59 -1.59
CA ASN A 2 1.52 -17.88 -2.41
C ASN A 2 0.22 -18.66 -2.61
N ILE A 3 0.30 -20.00 -2.79
CA ILE A 3 -0.89 -20.83 -2.99
C ILE A 3 -1.70 -20.93 -1.72
N ARG A 4 -1.06 -21.09 -0.55
CA ARG A 4 -1.75 -21.08 0.74
C ARG A 4 -2.49 -19.76 0.96
N SER A 5 -1.89 -18.65 0.61
CA SER A 5 -2.51 -17.32 0.72
C SER A 5 -3.75 -17.18 -0.17
N ALA A 6 -3.80 -17.88 -1.30
CA ALA A 6 -4.95 -17.88 -2.19
C ALA A 6 -6.09 -18.81 -1.70
N LEU A 7 -5.75 -19.89 -0.99
CA LEU A 7 -6.73 -20.90 -0.56
C LEU A 7 -7.84 -20.32 0.32
N TYR A 8 -7.49 -19.51 1.32
CA TYR A 8 -8.47 -18.94 2.25
C TYR A 8 -9.41 -17.94 1.59
N PRO A 9 -8.93 -16.95 0.80
CA PRO A 9 -9.84 -16.07 0.05
C PRO A 9 -10.75 -16.82 -0.91
N TRP A 10 -10.21 -17.82 -1.60
CA TRP A 10 -11.00 -18.66 -2.51
C TRP A 10 -12.11 -19.41 -1.77
N ALA A 11 -11.77 -20.10 -0.66
CA ALA A 11 -12.72 -20.85 0.13
C ALA A 11 -13.80 -19.93 0.72
N PHE A 12 -13.43 -18.76 1.21
CA PHE A 12 -14.36 -17.77 1.74
C PHE A 12 -15.32 -17.28 0.64
N ALA A 13 -14.80 -16.94 -0.53
CA ALA A 13 -15.64 -16.51 -1.65
C ALA A 13 -16.63 -17.60 -2.07
N ARG A 14 -16.19 -18.86 -2.17
CA ARG A 14 -17.08 -19.99 -2.52
C ARG A 14 -18.15 -20.25 -1.46
N ALA A 15 -17.77 -20.20 -0.18
CA ALA A 15 -18.72 -20.41 0.93
C ALA A 15 -19.79 -19.31 0.99
N ASN A 16 -19.47 -18.09 0.57
CA ASN A 16 -20.38 -16.95 0.62
C ASN A 16 -20.97 -16.58 -0.74
N LYS A 17 -20.79 -17.40 -1.77
CA LYS A 17 -21.24 -17.15 -3.14
C LYS A 17 -20.72 -15.82 -3.68
N GLY A 18 -19.52 -15.45 -3.26
CA GLY A 18 -18.86 -14.24 -3.68
C GLY A 18 -18.01 -14.43 -4.93
N VAL A 19 -17.27 -13.40 -5.28
CA VAL A 19 -16.37 -13.36 -6.43
C VAL A 19 -14.92 -13.44 -5.94
N PHE A 20 -14.16 -14.39 -6.48
CA PHE A 20 -12.74 -14.50 -6.23
C PHE A 20 -11.95 -13.86 -7.39
N ILE A 21 -11.20 -12.83 -7.07
CA ILE A 21 -10.42 -12.06 -8.04
C ILE A 21 -8.95 -12.46 -7.91
N LEU A 22 -8.35 -12.84 -9.03
CA LEU A 22 -6.91 -13.10 -9.10
C LEU A 22 -6.19 -11.87 -9.63
N ARG A 23 -5.25 -11.36 -8.83
CA ARG A 23 -4.42 -10.20 -9.16
C ARG A 23 -2.95 -10.57 -9.03
N ILE A 24 -2.18 -10.27 -10.06
CA ILE A 24 -0.73 -10.48 -10.11
C ILE A 24 -0.05 -9.15 -9.79
N GLU A 25 0.64 -9.11 -8.68
CA GLU A 25 1.33 -7.92 -8.18
C GLU A 25 2.77 -7.92 -8.70
N ASP A 26 2.94 -7.67 -9.99
CA ASP A 26 4.18 -7.80 -10.76
C ASP A 26 4.97 -6.49 -10.91
N THR A 27 4.76 -5.54 -9.99
CA THR A 27 5.47 -4.25 -10.01
C THR A 27 6.94 -4.36 -9.62
N ASP A 28 7.35 -5.46 -9.00
CA ASP A 28 8.75 -5.80 -8.71
C ASP A 28 9.27 -6.71 -9.82
N GLU A 29 9.88 -6.11 -10.85
CA GLU A 29 10.38 -6.82 -12.03
C GLU A 29 11.48 -7.84 -11.71
N GLU A 30 12.26 -7.60 -10.64
CA GLU A 30 13.31 -8.53 -10.22
C GLU A 30 12.76 -9.84 -9.65
N ARG A 31 11.58 -9.78 -9.00
CA ARG A 31 10.92 -10.93 -8.38
C ARG A 31 9.85 -11.57 -9.25
N SER A 32 9.36 -10.83 -10.23
CA SER A 32 8.23 -11.23 -11.06
C SER A 32 8.69 -11.58 -12.47
N SER A 33 8.85 -12.86 -12.73
CA SER A 33 9.05 -13.35 -14.09
C SER A 33 7.75 -13.98 -14.59
N GLN A 34 7.56 -14.02 -15.91
CA GLN A 34 6.42 -14.72 -16.50
C GLN A 34 6.41 -16.20 -16.10
N ALA A 35 7.58 -16.83 -16.02
CA ALA A 35 7.70 -18.22 -15.58
C ALA A 35 7.20 -18.40 -14.14
N ALA A 36 7.53 -17.50 -13.22
CA ALA A 36 7.06 -17.55 -11.84
C ALA A 36 5.55 -17.36 -11.74
N VAL A 37 4.99 -16.45 -12.53
CA VAL A 37 3.53 -16.23 -12.61
C VAL A 37 2.84 -17.49 -13.15
N ASP A 38 3.36 -18.09 -14.20
CA ASP A 38 2.80 -19.30 -14.81
C ASP A 38 2.77 -20.48 -13.82
N VAL A 39 3.80 -20.65 -13.01
CA VAL A 39 3.86 -21.68 -11.97
C VAL A 39 2.74 -21.49 -10.94
N ILE A 40 2.49 -20.25 -10.53
CA ILE A 40 1.41 -19.95 -9.57
C ILE A 40 0.05 -20.26 -10.18
N ILE A 41 -0.20 -19.82 -11.40
CA ILE A 41 -1.47 -20.05 -12.10
C ILE A 41 -1.71 -21.55 -12.32
N GLU A 42 -0.71 -22.28 -12.78
CA GLU A 42 -0.78 -23.73 -12.97
C GLU A 42 -1.06 -24.46 -11.65
N GLY A 43 -0.38 -24.05 -10.56
CA GLY A 43 -0.59 -24.62 -9.24
C GLY A 43 -2.02 -24.39 -8.74
N MET A 44 -2.57 -23.22 -8.95
CA MET A 44 -3.96 -22.92 -8.59
C MET A 44 -4.95 -23.74 -9.40
N GLN A 45 -4.74 -23.87 -10.71
CA GLN A 45 -5.57 -24.71 -11.58
C GLN A 45 -5.53 -26.16 -11.16
N TRP A 46 -4.34 -26.67 -10.86
CA TRP A 46 -4.16 -28.05 -10.43
C TRP A 46 -4.89 -28.34 -9.11
N LEU A 47 -4.96 -27.36 -8.20
CA LEU A 47 -5.68 -27.48 -6.93
C LEU A 47 -7.17 -27.12 -7.05
N GLY A 48 -7.65 -26.73 -8.22
CA GLY A 48 -9.04 -26.35 -8.43
C GLY A 48 -9.41 -24.99 -7.82
N LEU A 49 -8.45 -24.11 -7.56
CA LEU A 49 -8.68 -22.77 -7.04
C LEU A 49 -9.01 -21.81 -8.19
N ASP A 50 -10.20 -21.96 -8.76
CA ASP A 50 -10.61 -21.19 -9.92
C ASP A 50 -10.96 -19.75 -9.55
N HIS A 51 -10.43 -18.78 -10.29
CA HIS A 51 -10.81 -17.40 -10.16
C HIS A 51 -12.04 -17.09 -11.04
N ASP A 52 -12.81 -16.10 -10.60
CA ASP A 52 -13.99 -15.62 -11.34
C ASP A 52 -13.62 -14.45 -12.25
N GLU A 53 -12.70 -13.60 -11.82
CA GLU A 53 -12.18 -12.46 -12.57
C GLU A 53 -10.66 -12.44 -12.51
N GLY A 54 -10.04 -11.99 -13.61
CA GLY A 54 -8.58 -11.91 -13.73
C GLY A 54 -8.00 -13.00 -14.62
N PRO A 55 -6.67 -13.22 -14.63
CA PRO A 55 -5.73 -12.48 -13.80
C PRO A 55 -5.57 -11.01 -14.24
N PHE A 56 -5.55 -10.12 -13.27
CA PHE A 56 -5.21 -8.72 -13.49
C PHE A 56 -3.74 -8.51 -13.14
N TYR A 57 -3.01 -7.81 -14.01
CA TYR A 57 -1.59 -7.53 -13.84
C TYR A 57 -1.39 -6.06 -13.48
N GLN A 58 -0.71 -5.77 -12.38
CA GLN A 58 -0.46 -4.39 -11.95
C GLN A 58 0.36 -3.61 -12.98
N MET A 59 1.31 -4.25 -13.64
CA MET A 59 2.08 -3.60 -14.71
C MET A 59 1.23 -3.08 -15.88
N GLN A 60 0.05 -3.65 -16.08
CA GLN A 60 -0.90 -3.20 -17.12
C GLN A 60 -1.78 -2.06 -16.63
N ARG A 61 -1.70 -1.67 -15.37
CA ARG A 61 -2.53 -0.65 -14.75
C ARG A 61 -1.77 0.62 -14.36
N MET A 62 -0.53 0.77 -14.85
CA MET A 62 0.34 1.92 -14.51
C MET A 62 -0.29 3.27 -14.84
N ASP A 63 -0.99 3.39 -15.95
CA ASP A 63 -1.67 4.63 -16.32
C ASP A 63 -2.77 5.00 -15.31
N ARG A 64 -3.49 4.01 -14.81
CA ARG A 64 -4.51 4.23 -13.78
C ARG A 64 -3.88 4.70 -12.47
N TYR A 65 -2.78 4.10 -12.04
CA TYR A 65 -2.09 4.53 -10.83
C TYR A 65 -1.59 5.97 -10.95
N LYS A 66 -1.01 6.33 -12.08
CA LYS A 66 -0.54 7.71 -12.34
C LYS A 66 -1.68 8.72 -12.34
N GLU A 67 -2.83 8.34 -12.88
CA GLU A 67 -4.04 9.17 -12.86
C GLU A 67 -4.49 9.45 -11.42
N VAL A 68 -4.53 8.43 -10.56
CA VAL A 68 -4.93 8.61 -9.15
C VAL A 68 -3.89 9.43 -8.39
N VAL A 69 -2.60 9.22 -8.63
CA VAL A 69 -1.52 10.05 -8.06
C VAL A 69 -1.75 11.53 -8.41
N GLN A 70 -2.02 11.83 -9.69
CA GLN A 70 -2.24 13.21 -10.13
C GLN A 70 -3.48 13.82 -9.48
N GLN A 71 -4.55 13.05 -9.38
CA GLN A 71 -5.77 13.47 -8.69
C GLN A 71 -5.48 13.84 -7.23
N MET A 72 -4.70 13.02 -6.54
CA MET A 72 -4.33 13.26 -5.14
C MET A 72 -3.41 14.47 -4.98
N LEU A 73 -2.48 14.68 -5.93
CA LEU A 73 -1.66 15.90 -5.95
C LEU A 73 -2.54 17.15 -6.09
N ASP A 74 -3.47 17.13 -7.03
CA ASP A 74 -4.38 18.24 -7.29
C ASP A 74 -5.26 18.57 -6.07
N GLN A 75 -5.59 17.57 -5.27
CA GLN A 75 -6.40 17.72 -4.06
C GLN A 75 -5.56 18.06 -2.81
N GLY A 76 -4.24 18.12 -2.93
CA GLY A 76 -3.36 18.38 -1.77
C GLY A 76 -3.23 17.21 -0.80
N LEU A 77 -3.59 15.99 -1.21
CA LEU A 77 -3.48 14.78 -0.40
C LEU A 77 -2.09 14.14 -0.44
N VAL A 78 -1.30 14.54 -1.43
CA VAL A 78 0.05 14.05 -1.72
C VAL A 78 0.93 15.25 -1.99
N TYR A 79 2.20 15.16 -1.64
CA TYR A 79 3.14 16.25 -1.84
C TYR A 79 4.52 15.75 -2.31
N PRO A 80 5.28 16.57 -3.04
CA PRO A 80 6.65 16.21 -3.41
C PRO A 80 7.60 16.33 -2.22
N CYS A 81 8.47 15.35 -2.06
CA CYS A 81 9.51 15.33 -1.04
C CYS A 81 10.87 15.19 -1.72
N TYR A 82 11.72 16.18 -1.49
CA TYR A 82 13.05 16.27 -2.10
C TYR A 82 14.16 15.80 -1.17
N MET A 83 13.82 15.17 -0.05
CA MET A 83 14.81 14.64 0.89
C MET A 83 15.59 13.49 0.24
N SER A 84 16.92 13.64 0.18
CA SER A 84 17.79 12.61 -0.39
C SER A 84 17.93 11.38 0.53
N SER A 85 18.40 10.28 -0.04
CA SER A 85 18.72 9.08 0.76
C SER A 85 19.75 9.38 1.85
N ALA A 86 20.76 10.20 1.54
CA ALA A 86 21.77 10.61 2.52
C ALA A 86 21.17 11.43 3.66
N GLU A 87 20.25 12.36 3.35
CA GLU A 87 19.54 13.14 4.37
C GLU A 87 18.64 12.26 5.24
N LEU A 88 17.95 11.29 4.64
CA LEU A 88 17.12 10.31 5.38
C LEU A 88 17.98 9.45 6.29
N ASP A 89 19.13 8.99 5.83
CA ASP A 89 20.05 8.19 6.64
C ASP A 89 20.59 9.00 7.82
N ALA A 90 20.95 10.25 7.59
CA ALA A 90 21.41 11.16 8.65
C ALA A 90 20.29 11.41 9.68
N LEU A 91 19.05 11.57 9.22
CA LEU A 91 17.89 11.73 10.10
C LEU A 91 17.70 10.49 10.97
N ARG A 92 17.76 9.31 10.38
CA ARG A 92 17.62 8.04 11.11
C ARG A 92 18.71 7.87 12.16
N GLU A 93 19.96 8.18 11.82
CA GLU A 93 21.07 8.12 12.76
C GLU A 93 20.87 9.06 13.96
N ARG A 94 20.40 10.28 13.72
CA ARG A 94 20.09 11.23 14.80
C ARG A 94 18.96 10.72 15.69
N GLN A 95 17.90 10.19 15.08
CA GLN A 95 16.77 9.63 15.83
C GLN A 95 17.19 8.43 16.68
N MET A 96 18.00 7.54 16.13
CA MET A 96 18.52 6.38 16.87
C MET A 96 19.44 6.80 18.02
N ALA A 97 20.30 7.80 17.80
CA ALA A 97 21.16 8.35 18.86
C ALA A 97 20.34 8.97 19.99
N ASN A 98 19.20 9.54 19.70
CA ASN A 98 18.25 10.12 20.66
C ASN A 98 17.25 9.12 21.20
N LYS A 99 17.40 7.82 20.87
CA LYS A 99 16.47 6.74 21.26
C LYS A 99 15.04 6.95 20.76
N GLU A 100 14.89 7.63 19.65
CA GLU A 100 13.63 7.81 18.96
C GLU A 100 13.44 6.73 17.88
N LYS A 101 12.19 6.39 17.57
CA LYS A 101 11.90 5.46 16.47
C LYS A 101 12.23 6.12 15.14
N PRO A 102 13.10 5.51 14.30
CA PRO A 102 13.42 6.07 12.98
C PRO A 102 12.19 6.21 12.10
N ARG A 103 11.99 7.43 11.55
CA ARG A 103 10.88 7.73 10.64
C ARG A 103 11.15 9.02 9.90
N TYR A 104 10.47 9.19 8.76
CA TYR A 104 10.45 10.47 8.07
C TYR A 104 9.79 11.55 8.96
N ASP A 105 10.39 12.72 9.05
CA ASP A 105 9.99 13.77 10.00
C ASP A 105 9.02 14.81 9.44
N GLY A 106 8.58 14.67 8.18
CA GLY A 106 7.68 15.63 7.56
C GLY A 106 8.34 16.93 7.07
N THR A 107 9.65 16.96 6.88
CA THR A 107 10.38 18.17 6.44
C THR A 107 9.71 18.85 5.25
N TRP A 108 9.26 18.10 4.25
CA TRP A 108 8.64 18.63 3.03
C TRP A 108 7.10 18.65 3.09
N ARG A 109 6.51 18.25 4.18
CA ARG A 109 5.06 18.23 4.34
C ARG A 109 4.53 19.66 4.38
N PRO A 110 3.65 20.07 3.44
CA PRO A 110 3.02 21.40 3.48
C PRO A 110 2.07 21.50 4.68
N GLU A 111 2.17 22.62 5.38
CA GLU A 111 1.28 22.95 6.49
C GLU A 111 1.04 24.47 6.54
N PRO A 112 -0.10 24.92 7.06
CA PRO A 112 -0.37 26.35 7.19
C PRO A 112 0.71 27.06 8.01
N GLY A 113 1.26 28.14 7.48
CA GLY A 113 2.28 28.94 8.16
C GLY A 113 3.70 28.37 8.11
N LYS A 114 3.88 27.21 7.47
CA LYS A 114 5.21 26.58 7.34
C LYS A 114 5.87 27.03 6.05
N THR A 115 7.13 27.45 6.16
CA THR A 115 7.98 27.71 5.00
C THR A 115 8.76 26.43 4.68
N LEU A 116 8.56 25.91 3.48
CA LEU A 116 9.28 24.72 3.02
C LEU A 116 10.71 25.07 2.65
N PRO A 117 11.66 24.12 2.71
CA PRO A 117 13.01 24.33 2.22
C PRO A 117 13.02 24.72 0.75
N PRO A 118 14.06 25.39 0.26
CA PRO A 118 14.19 25.67 -1.17
C PRO A 118 14.33 24.35 -1.94
N VAL A 119 13.65 24.28 -3.10
CA VAL A 119 13.70 23.08 -3.95
C VAL A 119 15.10 22.93 -4.54
N PRO A 120 15.80 21.81 -4.32
CA PRO A 120 17.12 21.61 -4.88
C PRO A 120 17.09 21.48 -6.40
N ALA A 121 18.03 22.12 -7.08
CA ALA A 121 18.12 22.08 -8.53
C ALA A 121 18.47 20.65 -9.02
N GLY A 122 17.79 20.20 -10.09
CA GLY A 122 18.07 18.92 -10.75
C GLY A 122 17.67 17.68 -9.96
N VAL A 123 16.96 17.81 -8.85
CA VAL A 123 16.51 16.68 -8.04
C VAL A 123 15.05 16.39 -8.35
N LYS A 124 14.75 15.14 -8.69
CA LYS A 124 13.37 14.69 -8.84
C LYS A 124 12.84 14.19 -7.48
N PRO A 125 11.63 14.60 -7.08
CA PRO A 125 11.09 14.21 -5.79
C PRO A 125 10.48 12.82 -5.81
N VAL A 126 10.40 12.21 -4.63
CA VAL A 126 9.38 11.18 -4.37
C VAL A 126 8.07 11.88 -4.04
N LEU A 127 6.96 11.20 -4.17
CA LEU A 127 5.65 11.70 -3.75
C LEU A 127 5.23 10.97 -2.48
N ARG A 128 4.84 11.75 -1.46
CA ARG A 128 4.41 11.19 -0.17
C ARG A 128 2.94 11.48 0.09
N PHE A 129 2.26 10.49 0.63
CA PHE A 129 0.90 10.65 1.14
C PHE A 129 0.92 11.49 2.42
N LYS A 130 0.06 12.50 2.46
CA LYS A 130 -0.13 13.35 3.64
C LYS A 130 -0.96 12.60 4.67
N ASN A 131 -0.32 11.80 5.51
CA ASN A 131 -0.99 10.95 6.49
C ASN A 131 -1.70 11.81 7.53
N PRO A 132 -2.92 11.44 7.96
CA PRO A 132 -3.57 12.12 9.07
C PRO A 132 -2.69 12.17 10.32
N GLN A 133 -2.72 13.27 11.04
CA GLN A 133 -2.01 13.45 12.32
C GLN A 133 -3.03 13.43 13.45
N GLY A 134 -2.62 12.85 14.57
CA GLY A 134 -3.52 12.64 15.70
C GLY A 134 -4.53 11.52 15.47
N GLY A 135 -5.16 11.07 16.54
CA GLY A 135 -6.11 9.96 16.47
C GLY A 135 -5.44 8.63 16.12
N SER A 136 -6.25 7.67 15.77
CA SER A 136 -5.81 6.30 15.51
C SER A 136 -6.55 5.69 14.33
N VAL A 137 -5.90 4.71 13.68
CA VAL A 137 -6.56 3.80 12.74
C VAL A 137 -7.01 2.59 13.53
N VAL A 138 -8.29 2.27 13.43
CA VAL A 138 -8.90 1.14 14.12
C VAL A 138 -9.63 0.27 13.11
N TRP A 139 -9.43 -1.03 13.21
CA TRP A 139 -10.24 -2.00 12.46
C TRP A 139 -10.47 -3.26 13.28
N ASP A 140 -11.57 -3.93 13.01
CA ASP A 140 -11.88 -5.23 13.62
C ASP A 140 -11.40 -6.34 12.71
N ASP A 141 -10.18 -6.82 12.98
CA ASP A 141 -9.61 -7.93 12.22
C ASP A 141 -10.34 -9.22 12.57
N LYS A 142 -10.77 -9.97 11.54
CA LYS A 142 -11.59 -11.16 11.75
C LYS A 142 -10.82 -12.32 12.41
N VAL A 143 -9.51 -12.24 12.44
CA VAL A 143 -8.65 -13.26 13.08
C VAL A 143 -8.03 -12.71 14.37
N LYS A 144 -7.46 -11.51 14.31
CA LYS A 144 -6.69 -10.92 15.41
C LYS A 144 -7.52 -10.04 16.35
N GLY A 145 -8.78 -9.78 16.03
CA GLY A 145 -9.63 -8.91 16.82
C GLY A 145 -9.36 -7.43 16.55
N ARG A 146 -9.74 -6.58 17.48
CA ARG A 146 -9.59 -5.13 17.35
C ARG A 146 -8.13 -4.73 17.37
N ILE A 147 -7.70 -4.04 16.31
CA ILE A 147 -6.35 -3.48 16.20
C ILE A 147 -6.46 -1.97 16.14
N GLU A 148 -5.65 -1.28 16.93
CA GLU A 148 -5.58 0.17 17.00
C GLU A 148 -4.14 0.62 16.84
N ILE A 149 -3.89 1.46 15.85
CA ILE A 149 -2.57 2.02 15.57
C ILE A 149 -2.67 3.54 15.58
N SER A 150 -1.90 4.20 16.44
CA SER A 150 -1.84 5.66 16.46
C SER A 150 -1.33 6.20 15.11
N ASN A 151 -1.98 7.24 14.59
CA ASN A 151 -1.47 7.92 13.39
C ASN A 151 -0.08 8.52 13.62
N ASP A 152 0.29 8.82 14.85
CA ASP A 152 1.62 9.33 15.19
C ASP A 152 2.73 8.28 15.04
N GLU A 153 2.38 7.00 14.95
CA GLU A 153 3.31 5.93 14.62
C GLU A 153 3.53 5.77 13.11
N LEU A 154 2.70 6.41 12.29
CA LEU A 154 2.75 6.30 10.84
C LEU A 154 3.39 7.56 10.25
N ASP A 155 4.40 7.38 9.42
CA ASP A 155 4.98 8.49 8.66
C ASP A 155 4.24 8.67 7.32
N ASP A 156 4.55 9.75 6.62
CA ASP A 156 4.00 10.03 5.31
C ASP A 156 4.60 9.07 4.28
N LEU A 157 3.84 8.07 3.89
CA LEU A 157 4.28 6.98 3.03
C LEU A 157 4.65 7.48 1.64
N VAL A 158 5.76 6.99 1.09
CA VAL A 158 6.08 7.20 -0.32
C VAL A 158 5.10 6.42 -1.18
N ILE A 159 4.38 7.10 -2.05
CA ILE A 159 3.43 6.47 -2.97
C ILE A 159 3.93 6.40 -4.40
N ALA A 160 4.87 7.25 -4.78
CA ALA A 160 5.50 7.23 -6.10
C ALA A 160 6.99 7.57 -5.99
N ARG A 161 7.78 6.89 -6.81
CA ARG A 161 9.22 7.06 -6.91
C ARG A 161 9.55 8.26 -7.81
N PRO A 162 10.82 8.72 -7.84
CA PRO A 162 11.21 9.84 -8.70
C PRO A 162 10.95 9.61 -10.19
N ASP A 163 10.97 8.37 -10.65
CA ASP A 163 10.65 8.02 -12.04
C ASP A 163 9.13 7.96 -12.34
N GLY A 164 8.30 8.26 -11.34
CA GLY A 164 6.85 8.23 -11.46
C GLY A 164 6.21 6.87 -11.22
N THR A 165 6.99 5.81 -10.96
CA THR A 165 6.42 4.50 -10.69
C THR A 165 5.80 4.44 -9.30
N PRO A 166 4.59 3.88 -9.17
CA PRO A 166 3.92 3.78 -7.88
C PRO A 166 4.55 2.70 -7.00
N THR A 167 4.38 2.85 -5.69
CA THR A 167 4.83 1.87 -4.70
C THR A 167 3.76 0.83 -4.41
N TYR A 168 4.15 -0.28 -3.80
CA TYR A 168 3.30 -1.44 -3.52
C TYR A 168 1.99 -1.07 -2.81
N ASN A 169 2.07 -0.41 -1.67
CA ASN A 169 0.87 -0.09 -0.89
C ASN A 169 -0.12 0.77 -1.67
N PHE A 170 0.37 1.68 -2.48
CA PHE A 170 -0.47 2.53 -3.30
C PHE A 170 -1.18 1.76 -4.41
N CYS A 171 -0.47 0.88 -5.10
CA CYS A 171 -1.07 0.01 -6.13
C CYS A 171 -2.19 -0.86 -5.54
N VAL A 172 -1.95 -1.45 -4.38
CA VAL A 172 -2.94 -2.28 -3.69
C VAL A 172 -4.21 -1.48 -3.37
N VAL A 173 -4.05 -0.25 -2.85
CA VAL A 173 -5.19 0.61 -2.53
C VAL A 173 -6.02 0.94 -3.77
N VAL A 174 -5.37 1.35 -4.85
CA VAL A 174 -6.08 1.70 -6.09
C VAL A 174 -6.82 0.49 -6.66
N ASP A 175 -6.18 -0.66 -6.66
CA ASP A 175 -6.78 -1.90 -7.14
C ASP A 175 -7.96 -2.33 -6.27
N ASP A 176 -7.83 -2.30 -4.97
CA ASP A 176 -8.91 -2.65 -4.04
C ASP A 176 -10.12 -1.72 -4.24
N MET A 177 -9.87 -0.44 -4.46
CA MET A 177 -10.91 0.55 -4.75
C MET A 177 -11.58 0.26 -6.09
N ASP A 178 -10.81 0.14 -7.17
CA ASP A 178 -11.33 -0.03 -8.52
C ASP A 178 -12.04 -1.37 -8.71
N MET A 179 -11.57 -2.42 -8.06
CA MET A 179 -12.14 -3.77 -8.14
C MET A 179 -13.28 -3.99 -7.13
N GLY A 180 -13.58 -3.01 -6.30
CA GLY A 180 -14.66 -3.11 -5.30
C GLY A 180 -14.42 -4.22 -4.30
N ILE A 181 -13.19 -4.41 -3.85
CA ILE A 181 -12.83 -5.47 -2.91
C ILE A 181 -13.56 -5.27 -1.58
N THR A 182 -14.29 -6.28 -1.15
CA THR A 182 -15.07 -6.26 0.11
C THR A 182 -14.33 -6.91 1.26
N HIS A 183 -13.50 -7.91 0.98
CA HIS A 183 -12.78 -8.69 1.98
C HIS A 183 -11.36 -8.92 1.53
N VAL A 184 -10.41 -8.71 2.44
CA VAL A 184 -8.99 -8.97 2.25
C VAL A 184 -8.58 -10.01 3.29
N ILE A 185 -8.21 -11.20 2.83
CA ILE A 185 -7.75 -12.30 3.65
C ILE A 185 -6.32 -12.60 3.22
N ARG A 186 -5.37 -12.34 4.11
CA ARG A 186 -3.93 -12.42 3.76
C ARG A 186 -3.09 -12.80 4.97
N GLY A 187 -1.78 -13.02 4.76
CA GLY A 187 -0.87 -13.31 5.86
C GLY A 187 -0.71 -12.13 6.82
N ASP A 188 -0.39 -12.40 8.08
CA ASP A 188 -0.23 -11.37 9.11
C ASP A 188 1.06 -10.56 8.97
N ASP A 189 1.96 -10.95 8.09
CA ASP A 189 3.09 -10.13 7.64
C ASP A 189 2.65 -8.79 7.01
N HIS A 190 1.39 -8.70 6.56
CA HIS A 190 0.79 -7.48 6.00
C HIS A 190 0.08 -6.58 7.03
N VAL A 191 0.03 -6.96 8.29
CA VAL A 191 -0.69 -6.17 9.33
C VAL A 191 -0.16 -4.73 9.38
N ASN A 192 1.15 -4.54 9.27
CA ASN A 192 1.76 -3.20 9.31
C ASN A 192 1.43 -2.34 8.09
N ASN A 193 1.05 -2.94 6.96
CA ASN A 193 0.61 -2.23 5.77
C ASN A 193 -0.83 -1.74 5.90
N THR A 194 -1.64 -2.43 6.66
CA THR A 194 -3.09 -2.21 6.75
C THR A 194 -3.47 -0.80 7.20
N PRO A 195 -2.92 -0.21 8.27
CA PRO A 195 -3.31 1.14 8.67
C PRO A 195 -2.93 2.19 7.62
N ARG A 196 -1.83 2.00 6.90
CA ARG A 196 -1.41 2.88 5.81
C ARG A 196 -2.40 2.81 4.65
N GLN A 197 -2.80 1.62 4.28
CA GLN A 197 -3.78 1.39 3.21
C GLN A 197 -5.15 1.94 3.58
N ILE A 198 -5.60 1.76 4.80
CA ILE A 198 -6.87 2.30 5.31
C ILE A 198 -6.89 3.83 5.20
N ASN A 199 -5.82 4.50 5.62
CA ASN A 199 -5.76 5.96 5.58
C ASN A 199 -5.82 6.49 4.14
N ILE A 200 -5.15 5.83 3.20
CA ILE A 200 -5.20 6.24 1.78
C ILE A 200 -6.60 6.00 1.21
N LEU A 201 -7.22 4.85 1.49
CA LEU A 201 -8.60 4.56 1.05
C LEU A 201 -9.57 5.62 1.55
N ARG A 202 -9.51 5.98 2.83
CA ARG A 202 -10.38 7.01 3.41
C ARG A 202 -10.14 8.37 2.79
N ALA A 203 -8.88 8.73 2.52
CA ALA A 203 -8.56 9.97 1.81
C ALA A 203 -9.16 10.02 0.41
N LEU A 204 -9.32 8.88 -0.23
CA LEU A 204 -9.99 8.74 -1.53
C LEU A 204 -11.52 8.61 -1.42
N GLY A 205 -12.08 8.77 -0.22
CA GLY A 205 -13.52 8.70 0.01
C GLY A 205 -14.09 7.29 0.04
N GLN A 206 -13.23 6.28 0.24
CA GLN A 206 -13.63 4.88 0.23
C GLN A 206 -13.71 4.31 1.65
N GLU A 207 -14.69 3.44 1.89
CA GLU A 207 -14.72 2.63 3.09
C GLU A 207 -13.72 1.48 2.96
N PRO A 208 -12.92 1.19 4.01
CA PRO A 208 -12.01 0.05 3.97
C PRO A 208 -12.75 -1.28 3.85
N PRO A 209 -12.15 -2.27 3.20
CA PRO A 209 -12.69 -3.64 3.22
C PRO A 209 -12.62 -4.26 4.61
N VAL A 210 -13.24 -5.41 4.76
CA VAL A 210 -13.06 -6.25 5.94
C VAL A 210 -11.72 -6.97 5.83
N TYR A 211 -10.93 -6.95 6.89
CA TYR A 211 -9.60 -7.59 6.93
C TYR A 211 -9.59 -8.82 7.81
N ALA A 212 -8.87 -9.84 7.37
CA ALA A 212 -8.51 -11.01 8.16
C ALA A 212 -7.02 -11.32 7.91
N HIS A 213 -6.20 -11.22 8.95
CA HIS A 213 -4.77 -11.48 8.87
C HIS A 213 -4.45 -12.82 9.51
N LEU A 214 -4.02 -13.76 8.68
CA LEU A 214 -3.78 -15.14 9.07
C LEU A 214 -2.36 -15.35 9.59
N PRO A 215 -2.16 -16.21 10.60
CA PRO A 215 -0.83 -16.58 11.04
C PRO A 215 -0.02 -17.19 9.89
N THR A 216 1.22 -16.78 9.77
CA THR A 216 2.17 -17.26 8.75
C THR A 216 3.13 -18.30 9.31
#